data_636b64ebc46ea4f0ce4081fa87c2e2c4
#
_entry.id   636b64ebc46ea4f0ce4081fa87c2e2c4
#
_cell.length_a   1.000
_cell.length_b   1.000
_cell.length_c   1.000
_cell.angle_alpha   90.00
_cell.angle_beta   90.00
_cell.angle_gamma   90.00
#
_symmetry.space_group_name_H-M   'P 1'
#
loop_
_entity.id
_entity.type
_entity.pdbx_description
1 polymer ?
#
loop_
_entity_poly.entity_id
_entity_poly.type
_entity_poly.pdbx_seq_one_letter_code
_entity_poly.pdbx_strand_id
1 'polypeptide(L)'
;MADRVTVIGWDGSPLTAAARSALAAATLVAGAAHHLALPEVPPAAERIRLGSVALAARRIAGHRGTAVVLADGDPGFFGVVRTLRAPEFGLEVEVVPGVSSVAAAFARAGMPWDDAQVVVAHRRTLRRAVNVCRAHTKVAVLTSPGAGPAELGLLLEGVHRTFVICEELGTARERVTVVTSDKAADHTWRDPNLVIVIGPAGATEDGGWIAGRDPGAGPRGWSLPADYYGGALGEGEGELLRSAQLARLGPRVGDLVWDIGSGSGAFATEAARCGAGVIAVDRDPGACGRTTLAARRFGVQLQVVHGIAPHILENLPEPDVVRVGGGGAAVVSAVADRRPRCIVTHALTRPAAERVGRDLTEHGYDVRCEFVQSVELDTRAWTERERSVAFLLSGTLPDRSQ
;
A
#
# COMPACT_ATOMS: atom_id res chain seq x y z
N MET A 1 38.95 8.44 12.28
CA MET A 1 37.64 8.06 11.74
C MET A 1 36.88 7.39 12.86
N ALA A 2 35.61 7.71 13.08
CA ALA A 2 34.75 6.85 13.88
C ALA A 2 34.46 5.64 13.00
N ASP A 3 35.26 4.62 13.09
CA ASP A 3 35.09 3.44 12.26
C ASP A 3 33.87 2.64 12.67
N ARG A 4 33.32 2.90 13.87
CA ARG A 4 32.20 2.17 14.44
C ARG A 4 31.19 3.12 15.11
N VAL A 5 29.93 2.96 14.78
CA VAL A 5 28.80 3.65 15.41
C VAL A 5 27.83 2.64 16.04
N THR A 6 27.49 2.83 17.32
CA THR A 6 26.49 2.01 17.99
C THR A 6 25.14 2.72 17.91
N VAL A 7 24.15 2.03 17.34
CA VAL A 7 22.76 2.53 17.27
C VAL A 7 21.94 1.80 18.33
N ILE A 8 21.38 2.55 19.27
CA ILE A 8 20.60 2.03 20.39
C ILE A 8 19.13 2.36 20.17
N GLY A 9 18.29 1.33 20.12
CA GLY A 9 16.84 1.46 20.16
C GLY A 9 16.37 1.70 21.59
N TRP A 10 15.43 2.65 21.74
CA TRP A 10 14.81 2.94 23.02
C TRP A 10 13.31 2.96 22.91
N ASP A 11 12.62 2.22 23.81
CA ASP A 11 11.18 2.00 23.83
C ASP A 11 10.53 2.61 25.08
N GLY A 12 11.23 3.47 25.81
CA GLY A 12 10.77 4.05 27.10
C GLY A 12 11.15 3.20 28.31
N SER A 13 11.64 1.99 28.14
CA SER A 13 12.10 1.13 29.23
C SER A 13 13.54 1.49 29.67
N PRO A 14 13.97 1.02 30.87
CA PRO A 14 15.35 1.19 31.29
C PRO A 14 16.33 0.58 30.30
N LEU A 15 17.39 1.32 29.97
CA LEU A 15 18.42 0.86 29.03
C LEU A 15 19.06 -0.44 29.51
N THR A 16 19.35 -1.34 28.55
CA THR A 16 20.10 -2.58 28.82
C THR A 16 21.52 -2.28 29.29
N ALA A 17 22.19 -3.24 29.91
CA ALA A 17 23.59 -3.08 30.31
C ALA A 17 24.51 -2.75 29.13
N ALA A 18 24.28 -3.38 27.98
CA ALA A 18 25.02 -3.11 26.75
C ALA A 18 24.80 -1.66 26.25
N ALA A 19 23.56 -1.18 26.24
CA ALA A 19 23.24 0.18 25.86
C ALA A 19 23.86 1.22 26.80
N ARG A 20 23.80 0.99 28.12
CA ARG A 20 24.47 1.88 29.10
C ARG A 20 25.97 1.91 28.94
N SER A 21 26.60 0.76 28.69
CA SER A 21 28.03 0.67 28.47
C SER A 21 28.46 1.45 27.20
N ALA A 22 27.72 1.27 26.11
CA ALA A 22 27.98 2.00 24.86
C ALA A 22 27.81 3.51 25.04
N LEU A 23 26.75 3.98 25.74
CA LEU A 23 26.54 5.39 26.04
C LEU A 23 27.61 5.97 26.94
N ALA A 24 28.05 5.25 28.00
CA ALA A 24 29.07 5.71 28.91
C ALA A 24 30.44 5.96 28.20
N ALA A 25 30.72 5.20 27.13
CA ALA A 25 31.90 5.35 26.31
C ALA A 25 31.76 6.41 25.19
N ALA A 26 30.57 6.96 25.00
CA ALA A 26 30.30 7.84 23.87
C ALA A 26 30.92 9.22 24.02
N THR A 27 31.63 9.66 23.00
CA THR A 27 32.16 11.03 22.86
C THR A 27 31.27 11.89 21.96
N LEU A 28 30.35 11.25 21.19
CA LEU A 28 29.32 11.87 20.39
C LEU A 28 28.02 11.09 20.55
N VAL A 29 26.91 11.78 20.84
CA VAL A 29 25.57 11.18 20.90
C VAL A 29 24.63 11.95 19.99
N ALA A 30 23.99 11.23 19.06
CA ALA A 30 22.95 11.76 18.19
C ALA A 30 21.59 11.15 18.56
N GLY A 31 20.54 11.99 18.57
CA GLY A 31 19.18 11.51 18.90
C GLY A 31 18.15 12.64 18.86
N ALA A 32 16.88 12.29 19.06
CA ALA A 32 15.84 13.28 19.30
C ALA A 32 16.07 14.04 20.62
N ALA A 33 15.36 15.13 20.83
CA ALA A 33 15.54 15.96 22.03
C ALA A 33 15.34 15.17 23.34
N HIS A 34 14.34 14.29 23.39
CA HIS A 34 14.07 13.43 24.54
C HIS A 34 15.15 12.37 24.78
N HIS A 35 15.76 11.84 23.72
CA HIS A 35 16.89 10.93 23.83
C HIS A 35 18.13 11.62 24.42
N LEU A 36 18.42 12.82 23.95
CA LEU A 36 19.57 13.60 24.43
C LEU A 36 19.40 14.11 25.87
N ALA A 37 18.18 14.06 26.40
CA ALA A 37 17.85 14.40 27.78
C ALA A 37 17.94 13.23 28.75
N LEU A 38 18.20 12.00 28.27
CA LEU A 38 18.38 10.84 29.13
C LEU A 38 19.54 11.04 30.09
N PRO A 39 19.40 10.67 31.37
CA PRO A 39 20.45 10.85 32.38
C PRO A 39 21.72 10.03 32.07
N GLU A 40 21.61 8.97 31.30
CA GLU A 40 22.73 8.13 30.88
C GLU A 40 23.60 8.76 29.77
N VAL A 41 23.14 9.84 29.12
CA VAL A 41 23.93 10.55 28.10
C VAL A 41 25.04 11.35 28.76
N PRO A 42 26.32 11.05 28.49
CA PRO A 42 27.44 11.74 29.14
C PRO A 42 27.37 13.26 28.94
N PRO A 43 27.56 14.06 29.98
CA PRO A 43 27.49 15.51 29.86
C PRO A 43 28.62 16.10 28.96
N ALA A 44 29.73 15.42 28.87
CA ALA A 44 30.90 15.79 28.04
C ALA A 44 30.79 15.38 26.57
N ALA A 45 29.79 14.53 26.21
CA ALA A 45 29.62 14.09 24.84
C ALA A 45 29.06 15.22 23.94
N GLU A 46 29.59 15.30 22.72
CA GLU A 46 29.03 16.16 21.68
C GLU A 46 27.58 15.69 21.39
N ARG A 47 26.63 16.60 21.31
CA ARG A 47 25.22 16.27 21.09
C ARG A 47 24.75 16.73 19.72
N ILE A 48 24.19 15.81 18.94
CA ILE A 48 23.57 16.10 17.65
C ILE A 48 22.06 15.83 17.74
N ARG A 49 21.26 16.87 17.63
CA ARG A 49 19.82 16.71 17.50
C ARG A 49 19.49 16.18 16.09
N LEU A 50 18.88 14.99 16.02
CA LEU A 50 18.48 14.39 14.76
C LEU A 50 17.31 15.17 14.15
N GLY A 51 17.58 15.87 13.05
CA GLY A 51 16.59 16.42 12.13
C GLY A 51 16.71 15.70 10.77
N SER A 52 17.93 15.58 10.25
CA SER A 52 18.23 14.81 9.05
C SER A 52 19.25 13.74 9.38
N VAL A 53 18.89 12.48 9.19
CA VAL A 53 19.78 11.33 9.45
C VAL A 53 21.00 11.37 8.54
N ALA A 54 20.86 11.80 7.29
CA ALA A 54 21.98 11.90 6.35
C ALA A 54 23.01 12.97 6.77
N LEU A 55 22.55 14.11 7.28
CA LEU A 55 23.47 15.14 7.82
C LEU A 55 24.17 14.65 9.08
N ALA A 56 23.46 13.97 9.97
CA ALA A 56 24.04 13.35 11.16
C ALA A 56 25.07 12.29 10.78
N ALA A 57 24.78 11.43 9.80
CA ALA A 57 25.70 10.41 9.30
C ALA A 57 27.02 10.99 8.79
N ARG A 58 26.98 12.08 8.02
CA ARG A 58 28.19 12.80 7.56
C ARG A 58 29.00 13.34 8.73
N ARG A 59 28.33 13.92 9.74
CA ARG A 59 28.98 14.43 10.94
C ARG A 59 29.64 13.32 11.76
N ILE A 60 28.93 12.19 11.93
CA ILE A 60 29.43 11.00 12.62
C ILE A 60 30.63 10.40 11.89
N ALA A 61 30.57 10.29 10.55
CA ALA A 61 31.67 9.77 9.75
C ALA A 61 32.96 10.60 9.88
N GLY A 62 32.83 11.91 10.10
CA GLY A 62 33.98 12.80 10.37
C GLY A 62 34.44 12.86 11.84
N HIS A 63 33.70 12.22 12.76
CA HIS A 63 34.03 12.26 14.18
C HIS A 63 35.20 11.33 14.53
N ARG A 64 36.06 11.79 15.44
CA ARG A 64 37.14 10.97 15.99
C ARG A 64 36.77 10.56 17.41
N GLY A 65 36.34 9.33 17.59
CA GLY A 65 35.91 8.81 18.89
C GLY A 65 34.73 7.88 18.77
N THR A 66 34.11 7.53 19.88
CA THR A 66 32.95 6.63 19.94
C THR A 66 31.67 7.41 19.69
N ALA A 67 30.95 7.04 18.64
CA ALA A 67 29.65 7.64 18.32
C ALA A 67 28.48 6.70 18.69
N VAL A 68 27.45 7.26 19.31
CA VAL A 68 26.21 6.57 19.61
C VAL A 68 25.04 7.32 18.97
N VAL A 69 24.12 6.57 18.38
CA VAL A 69 22.85 7.10 17.87
C VAL A 69 21.69 6.47 18.65
N LEU A 70 20.85 7.31 19.22
CA LEU A 70 19.61 6.89 19.89
C LEU A 70 18.43 7.04 18.95
N ALA A 71 17.58 6.02 18.88
CA ALA A 71 16.39 6.00 18.04
C ALA A 71 15.19 5.40 18.80
N ASP A 72 13.98 5.84 18.49
CA ASP A 72 12.76 5.27 19.05
C ASP A 72 12.55 3.84 18.57
N GLY A 73 12.20 2.93 19.47
CA GLY A 73 11.87 1.55 19.18
C GLY A 73 13.03 0.74 18.58
N ASP A 74 12.76 0.00 17.50
CA ASP A 74 13.79 -0.76 16.78
C ASP A 74 14.41 0.08 15.65
N PRO A 75 15.72 0.44 15.75
CA PRO A 75 16.37 1.26 14.76
C PRO A 75 16.61 0.56 13.42
N GLY A 76 16.48 -0.76 13.37
CA GLY A 76 16.55 -1.58 12.14
C GLY A 76 15.26 -1.56 11.33
N PHE A 77 14.13 -1.25 11.97
CA PHE A 77 12.81 -1.31 11.36
C PHE A 77 12.35 0.07 10.86
N PHE A 78 12.48 0.35 9.56
CA PHE A 78 12.29 1.67 8.93
C PHE A 78 13.16 2.79 9.54
N GLY A 79 14.19 2.41 10.29
CA GLY A 79 14.92 3.33 11.13
C GLY A 79 16.20 3.87 10.49
N VAL A 80 16.97 4.51 11.36
CA VAL A 80 18.19 5.24 11.08
C VAL A 80 19.32 4.34 10.52
N VAL A 81 19.32 3.05 10.83
CA VAL A 81 20.34 2.06 10.43
C VAL A 81 20.52 2.01 8.91
N ARG A 82 19.43 2.03 8.14
CA ARG A 82 19.51 2.01 6.67
C ARG A 82 20.33 3.17 6.13
N THR A 83 20.14 4.36 6.67
CA THR A 83 20.87 5.56 6.23
C THR A 83 22.32 5.53 6.69
N LEU A 84 22.58 5.13 7.95
CA LEU A 84 23.95 5.06 8.48
C LEU A 84 24.82 4.03 7.73
N ARG A 85 24.22 2.93 7.28
CA ARG A 85 24.91 1.89 6.49
C ARG A 85 25.07 2.22 5.00
N ALA A 86 24.62 3.41 4.55
CA ALA A 86 24.83 3.78 3.16
C ALA A 86 26.34 3.85 2.84
N PRO A 87 26.78 3.26 1.71
CA PRO A 87 28.22 3.12 1.39
C PRO A 87 28.99 4.45 1.39
N GLU A 88 28.32 5.53 1.08
CA GLU A 88 28.88 6.89 1.04
C GLU A 88 29.42 7.40 2.38
N PHE A 89 28.96 6.81 3.51
CA PHE A 89 29.41 7.22 4.84
C PHE A 89 30.55 6.35 5.41
N GLY A 90 30.73 5.14 4.88
CA GLY A 90 31.79 4.21 5.28
C GLY A 90 31.76 3.80 6.76
N LEU A 91 30.53 3.81 7.38
CA LEU A 91 30.35 3.51 8.79
C LEU A 91 30.13 2.02 9.03
N GLU A 92 30.80 1.45 10.00
CA GLU A 92 30.46 0.15 10.59
C GLU A 92 29.39 0.37 11.68
N VAL A 93 28.21 -0.24 11.50
CA VAL A 93 27.05 -0.04 12.37
C VAL A 93 26.81 -1.27 13.22
N GLU A 94 26.88 -1.09 14.54
CA GLU A 94 26.41 -2.05 15.55
C GLU A 94 25.03 -1.62 16.06
N VAL A 95 24.11 -2.58 16.26
CA VAL A 95 22.75 -2.27 16.70
C VAL A 95 22.45 -2.95 18.03
N VAL A 96 21.98 -2.16 18.98
CA VAL A 96 21.35 -2.64 20.22
C VAL A 96 19.86 -2.41 20.07
N PRO A 97 19.04 -3.45 19.85
CA PRO A 97 17.62 -3.29 19.54
C PRO A 97 16.80 -2.84 20.76
N GLY A 98 15.73 -2.12 20.50
CA GLY A 98 14.61 -1.89 21.43
C GLY A 98 13.35 -2.55 20.87
N VAL A 99 12.26 -2.57 21.65
CA VAL A 99 10.96 -3.04 21.17
C VAL A 99 10.41 -2.04 20.17
N SER A 100 10.06 -2.51 18.96
CA SER A 100 9.51 -1.61 17.94
C SER A 100 8.16 -1.03 18.38
N SER A 101 7.87 0.20 17.98
CA SER A 101 6.56 0.83 18.23
C SER A 101 5.40 0.02 17.65
N VAL A 102 5.65 -0.73 16.56
CA VAL A 102 4.65 -1.65 15.99
C VAL A 102 4.34 -2.79 16.95
N ALA A 103 5.37 -3.49 17.43
CA ALA A 103 5.18 -4.57 18.39
C ALA A 103 4.51 -4.07 19.68
N ALA A 104 4.93 -2.90 20.19
CA ALA A 104 4.33 -2.26 21.36
C ALA A 104 2.83 -1.95 21.13
N ALA A 105 2.47 -1.38 19.98
CA ALA A 105 1.09 -1.06 19.64
C ALA A 105 0.19 -2.32 19.59
N PHE A 106 0.66 -3.37 18.93
CA PHE A 106 -0.10 -4.63 18.88
C PHE A 106 -0.22 -5.30 20.25
N ALA A 107 0.81 -5.21 21.09
CA ALA A 107 0.74 -5.68 22.47
C ALA A 107 -0.30 -4.90 23.29
N ARG A 108 -0.41 -3.57 23.11
CA ARG A 108 -1.45 -2.75 23.76
C ARG A 108 -2.85 -3.05 23.22
N ALA A 109 -2.95 -3.39 21.93
CA ALA A 109 -4.21 -3.82 21.31
C ALA A 109 -4.61 -5.25 21.68
N GLY A 110 -3.70 -6.05 22.27
CA GLY A 110 -3.93 -7.46 22.57
C GLY A 110 -4.11 -8.32 21.32
N MET A 111 -3.41 -7.99 20.22
CA MET A 111 -3.62 -8.61 18.91
C MET A 111 -2.33 -9.22 18.36
N PRO A 112 -2.40 -10.39 17.68
CA PRO A 112 -1.30 -10.88 16.84
C PRO A 112 -1.11 -9.96 15.64
N TRP A 113 0.11 -9.96 15.06
CA TRP A 113 0.46 -9.07 13.94
C TRP A 113 1.32 -9.70 12.84
N ASP A 114 1.46 -11.01 12.87
CA ASP A 114 2.11 -11.78 11.81
C ASP A 114 1.41 -11.65 10.46
N ASP A 115 0.08 -11.42 10.46
CA ASP A 115 -0.76 -11.15 9.30
C ASP A 115 -0.86 -9.66 8.90
N ALA A 116 -0.23 -8.75 9.67
CA ALA A 116 -0.32 -7.32 9.43
C ALA A 116 0.67 -6.82 8.37
N GLN A 117 0.19 -5.92 7.49
CA GLN A 117 1.08 -5.07 6.72
C GLN A 117 1.62 -3.94 7.58
N VAL A 118 2.86 -3.51 7.34
CA VAL A 118 3.42 -2.34 8.03
C VAL A 118 3.87 -1.32 7.01
N VAL A 119 3.37 -0.10 7.14
CA VAL A 119 3.65 1.01 6.22
C VAL A 119 4.08 2.26 6.98
N VAL A 120 4.84 3.12 6.31
CA VAL A 120 5.19 4.45 6.80
C VAL A 120 4.39 5.49 6.05
N ALA A 121 3.63 6.30 6.77
CA ALA A 121 2.90 7.44 6.23
C ALA A 121 3.66 8.74 6.53
N HIS A 122 4.07 9.41 5.48
CA HIS A 122 4.50 10.80 5.48
C HIS A 122 3.93 11.48 4.22
N ARG A 123 4.00 12.80 4.11
CA ARG A 123 3.33 13.55 3.03
C ARG A 123 3.49 12.95 1.63
N ARG A 124 4.63 12.35 1.31
CA ARG A 124 4.90 11.75 -0.02
C ARG A 124 4.33 10.34 -0.17
N THR A 125 4.16 9.59 0.92
CA THR A 125 3.69 8.20 0.90
C THR A 125 2.28 8.02 1.44
N LEU A 126 1.65 9.07 1.97
CA LEU A 126 0.34 9.03 2.60
C LEU A 126 -0.71 8.34 1.71
N ARG A 127 -0.80 8.75 0.44
CA ARG A 127 -1.74 8.15 -0.52
C ARG A 127 -1.51 6.64 -0.68
N ARG A 128 -0.24 6.22 -0.80
CA ARG A 128 0.12 4.79 -0.91
C ARG A 128 -0.21 4.02 0.37
N ALA A 129 0.04 4.61 1.53
CA ALA A 129 -0.32 4.01 2.82
C ALA A 129 -1.84 3.82 2.93
N VAL A 130 -2.63 4.81 2.53
CA VAL A 130 -4.10 4.72 2.45
C VAL A 130 -4.54 3.59 1.51
N ASN A 131 -3.92 3.44 0.34
CA ASN A 131 -4.24 2.39 -0.60
C ASN A 131 -3.93 0.99 -0.02
N VAL A 132 -2.84 0.85 0.73
CA VAL A 132 -2.57 -0.40 1.49
C VAL A 132 -3.65 -0.64 2.55
N CYS A 133 -4.10 0.40 3.27
CA CYS A 133 -5.21 0.28 4.22
C CYS A 133 -6.55 -0.08 3.55
N ARG A 134 -6.75 0.24 2.28
CA ARG A 134 -7.91 -0.21 1.49
C ARG A 134 -7.81 -1.69 1.10
N ALA A 135 -6.60 -2.16 0.79
CA ALA A 135 -6.34 -3.49 0.24
C ALA A 135 -6.25 -4.60 1.30
N HIS A 136 -5.89 -4.26 2.54
CA HIS A 136 -5.57 -5.24 3.57
C HIS A 136 -6.46 -5.14 4.80
N THR A 137 -6.67 -6.26 5.46
CA THR A 137 -7.54 -6.37 6.66
C THR A 137 -6.88 -5.82 7.91
N LYS A 138 -5.55 -5.82 7.98
CA LYS A 138 -4.79 -5.36 9.15
C LYS A 138 -3.53 -4.63 8.69
N VAL A 139 -3.40 -3.35 9.04
CA VAL A 139 -2.26 -2.52 8.64
C VAL A 139 -1.80 -1.68 9.83
N ALA A 140 -0.52 -1.77 10.18
CA ALA A 140 0.10 -0.82 11.09
C ALA A 140 0.70 0.34 10.29
N VAL A 141 0.31 1.55 10.61
CA VAL A 141 0.77 2.77 9.95
C VAL A 141 1.65 3.55 10.91
N LEU A 142 2.95 3.60 10.62
CA LEU A 142 3.89 4.52 11.25
C LEU A 142 3.65 5.92 10.67
N THR A 143 3.12 6.79 11.46
CA THR A 143 2.66 8.12 11.07
C THR A 143 3.76 9.18 11.16
N SER A 144 3.48 10.35 10.64
CA SER A 144 4.30 11.55 10.81
C SER A 144 3.41 12.81 10.77
N PRO A 145 3.88 13.97 11.23
CA PRO A 145 3.11 15.20 11.17
C PRO A 145 2.57 15.50 9.76
N GLY A 146 1.25 15.70 9.65
CA GLY A 146 0.51 15.91 8.40
C GLY A 146 0.27 14.61 7.58
N ALA A 147 0.47 13.45 8.20
CA ALA A 147 0.12 12.13 7.69
C ALA A 147 -0.25 11.21 8.88
N GLY A 148 -1.06 11.71 9.77
CA GLY A 148 -1.52 11.08 11.00
C GLY A 148 -2.91 10.44 10.90
N PRO A 149 -3.49 10.09 12.06
CA PRO A 149 -4.78 9.40 12.09
C PRO A 149 -5.92 10.19 11.44
N ALA A 150 -5.93 11.52 11.57
CA ALA A 150 -6.97 12.37 10.98
C ALA A 150 -6.89 12.37 9.44
N GLU A 151 -5.72 12.54 8.87
CA GLU A 151 -5.52 12.49 7.42
C GLU A 151 -5.81 11.11 6.84
N LEU A 152 -5.44 10.04 7.56
CA LEU A 152 -5.78 8.66 7.17
C LEU A 152 -7.30 8.46 7.17
N GLY A 153 -8.00 8.94 8.21
CA GLY A 153 -9.45 8.84 8.33
C GLY A 153 -10.17 9.58 7.19
N LEU A 154 -9.75 10.81 6.91
CA LEU A 154 -10.31 11.62 5.83
C LEU A 154 -10.13 10.94 4.46
N LEU A 155 -8.95 10.40 4.16
CA LEU A 155 -8.67 9.75 2.87
C LEU A 155 -9.26 8.35 2.75
N LEU A 156 -9.70 7.74 3.85
CA LEU A 156 -10.44 6.47 3.87
C LEU A 156 -11.97 6.69 3.89
N GLU A 157 -12.43 7.92 3.65
CA GLU A 157 -13.87 8.21 3.55
C GLU A 157 -14.57 7.19 2.63
N GLY A 158 -15.75 6.73 3.05
CA GLY A 158 -16.52 5.68 2.37
C GLY A 158 -15.97 4.25 2.54
N VAL A 159 -14.88 4.07 3.26
CA VAL A 159 -14.33 2.74 3.59
C VAL A 159 -14.38 2.51 5.09
N HIS A 160 -15.22 1.59 5.52
CA HIS A 160 -15.33 1.24 6.94
C HIS A 160 -14.05 0.59 7.45
N ARG A 161 -13.38 1.28 8.38
CA ARG A 161 -12.19 0.78 9.10
C ARG A 161 -12.28 1.15 10.58
N THR A 162 -11.77 0.25 11.43
CA THR A 162 -11.53 0.54 12.84
C THR A 162 -10.08 0.94 13.01
N PHE A 163 -9.84 2.04 13.71
CA PHE A 163 -8.52 2.54 14.06
C PHE A 163 -8.24 2.27 15.53
N VAL A 164 -7.11 1.62 15.82
CA VAL A 164 -6.51 1.61 17.16
C VAL A 164 -5.34 2.59 17.10
N ILE A 165 -5.54 3.74 17.72
CA ILE A 165 -4.58 4.86 17.68
C ILE A 165 -3.77 4.82 18.98
N CYS A 166 -2.47 4.64 18.85
CA CYS A 166 -1.51 4.58 19.94
C CYS A 166 -0.67 5.85 19.95
N GLU A 167 -0.90 6.74 20.92
CA GLU A 167 -0.20 8.00 21.10
C GLU A 167 0.90 7.84 22.15
N GLU A 168 2.07 8.42 21.92
CA GLU A 168 3.19 8.56 22.87
C GLU A 168 3.57 7.24 23.58
N LEU A 169 3.58 6.12 22.84
CA LEU A 169 3.90 4.78 23.36
C LEU A 169 5.20 4.78 24.17
N GLY A 170 5.20 4.05 25.29
CA GLY A 170 6.35 3.91 26.19
C GLY A 170 6.59 5.14 27.11
N THR A 171 5.73 6.15 27.07
CA THR A 171 5.82 7.33 27.95
C THR A 171 4.72 7.34 29.01
N ALA A 172 4.86 8.20 30.03
CA ALA A 172 3.81 8.42 31.04
C ALA A 172 2.52 9.03 30.45
N ARG A 173 2.54 9.51 29.20
CA ARG A 173 1.39 10.08 28.50
C ARG A 173 0.83 9.14 27.45
N GLU A 174 1.24 7.89 27.47
CA GLU A 174 0.74 6.84 26.57
C GLU A 174 -0.80 6.78 26.61
N ARG A 175 -1.39 6.76 25.44
CA ARG A 175 -2.84 6.62 25.30
C ARG A 175 -3.18 5.74 24.10
N VAL A 176 -4.11 4.81 24.30
CA VAL A 176 -4.66 3.97 23.22
C VAL A 176 -6.15 4.28 23.08
N THR A 177 -6.55 4.62 21.87
CA THR A 177 -7.93 5.00 21.55
C THR A 177 -8.43 4.17 20.38
N VAL A 178 -9.63 3.58 20.52
CA VAL A 178 -10.28 2.82 19.42
C VAL A 178 -11.44 3.64 18.89
N VAL A 179 -11.40 3.96 17.60
CA VAL A 179 -12.43 4.74 16.89
C VAL A 179 -12.64 4.21 15.48
N THR A 180 -13.73 4.59 14.84
CA THR A 180 -13.93 4.36 13.41
C THR A 180 -13.17 5.41 12.58
N SER A 181 -12.85 5.08 11.32
CA SER A 181 -12.07 5.96 10.45
C SER A 181 -12.67 7.36 10.27
N ASP A 182 -14.01 7.46 10.19
CA ASP A 182 -14.73 8.73 10.12
C ASP A 182 -14.52 9.59 11.37
N LYS A 183 -14.62 9.00 12.55
CA LYS A 183 -14.40 9.72 13.82
C LYS A 183 -12.95 10.12 14.04
N ALA A 184 -12.00 9.38 13.47
CA ALA A 184 -10.59 9.73 13.56
C ALA A 184 -10.27 11.06 12.87
N ALA A 185 -10.98 11.40 11.79
CA ALA A 185 -10.83 12.64 11.05
C ALA A 185 -11.23 13.89 11.85
N ASP A 186 -12.15 13.75 12.80
CA ASP A 186 -12.70 14.85 13.58
C ASP A 186 -11.87 15.23 14.81
N HIS A 187 -10.78 14.49 15.08
CA HIS A 187 -9.96 14.66 16.28
C HIS A 187 -8.55 15.15 15.98
N THR A 188 -7.96 15.84 16.94
CA THR A 188 -6.54 16.15 16.95
C THR A 188 -5.78 15.11 17.77
N TRP A 189 -4.77 14.52 17.18
CA TRP A 189 -3.97 13.44 17.75
C TRP A 189 -2.57 13.92 18.08
N ARG A 190 -2.02 13.45 19.20
CA ARG A 190 -0.67 13.81 19.63
C ARG A 190 0.38 12.99 18.92
N ASP A 191 1.48 13.63 18.57
CA ASP A 191 2.67 12.97 18.05
C ASP A 191 3.67 12.67 19.19
N PRO A 192 4.46 11.56 19.05
CA PRO A 192 4.41 10.55 18.04
C PRO A 192 3.21 9.62 18.22
N ASN A 193 2.64 9.15 17.11
CA ASN A 193 1.57 8.16 17.16
C ASN A 193 1.76 7.07 16.11
N LEU A 194 1.01 5.96 16.29
CA LEU A 194 0.91 4.85 15.36
C LEU A 194 -0.56 4.45 15.28
N VAL A 195 -1.01 4.07 14.10
CA VAL A 195 -2.40 3.60 13.89
C VAL A 195 -2.39 2.16 13.41
N ILE A 196 -3.12 1.29 14.11
CA ILE A 196 -3.49 -0.03 13.57
C ILE A 196 -4.85 0.16 12.88
N VAL A 197 -4.88 -0.06 11.59
CA VAL A 197 -6.08 0.01 10.75
C VAL A 197 -6.60 -1.40 10.54
N ILE A 198 -7.86 -1.62 10.95
CA ILE A 198 -8.50 -2.93 10.91
C ILE A 198 -9.70 -2.86 9.96
N GLY A 199 -9.71 -3.73 8.96
CA GLY A 199 -10.82 -3.97 8.05
C GLY A 199 -11.70 -5.14 8.50
N PRO A 200 -12.73 -5.48 7.71
CA PRO A 200 -13.53 -6.68 7.94
C PRO A 200 -12.64 -7.92 7.95
N ALA A 201 -12.92 -8.83 8.88
CA ALA A 201 -12.16 -10.08 8.97
C ALA A 201 -12.26 -10.88 7.66
N GLY A 202 -11.11 -11.30 7.12
CA GLY A 202 -11.03 -12.29 6.06
C GLY A 202 -11.04 -13.70 6.65
N ALA A 203 -11.59 -14.66 5.93
CA ALA A 203 -11.45 -16.07 6.30
C ALA A 203 -10.07 -16.57 5.86
N THR A 204 -9.13 -16.73 6.80
CA THR A 204 -7.85 -17.39 6.55
C THR A 204 -7.82 -18.69 7.32
N GLU A 205 -7.89 -19.83 6.60
CA GLU A 205 -7.80 -21.16 7.21
C GLU A 205 -6.34 -21.58 7.49
N ASP A 206 -5.36 -20.99 6.83
CA ASP A 206 -3.93 -21.39 6.87
C ASP A 206 -2.98 -20.27 7.34
N GLY A 207 -3.39 -19.43 8.28
CA GLY A 207 -2.55 -18.36 8.84
C GLY A 207 -1.42 -18.84 9.75
N GLY A 208 -0.46 -17.96 10.07
CA GLY A 208 0.52 -18.16 11.13
C GLY A 208 1.84 -18.84 10.73
N TRP A 209 2.08 -19.09 9.44
CA TRP A 209 3.36 -19.64 8.95
C TRP A 209 4.21 -18.63 8.16
N ILE A 210 3.65 -17.48 7.79
CA ILE A 210 4.32 -16.41 7.07
C ILE A 210 3.95 -15.05 7.69
N ALA A 211 4.91 -14.15 7.81
CA ALA A 211 4.66 -12.81 8.32
C ALA A 211 4.48 -11.79 7.19
N GLY A 212 3.64 -10.77 7.45
CA GLY A 212 3.42 -9.63 6.55
C GLY A 212 2.51 -9.90 5.35
N ARG A 213 1.95 -11.08 5.23
CA ARG A 213 1.02 -11.44 4.16
C ARG A 213 0.14 -12.61 4.57
N ASP A 214 -1.16 -12.46 4.37
CA ASP A 214 -2.04 -13.62 4.40
C ASP A 214 -1.72 -14.56 3.23
N PRO A 215 -1.62 -15.87 3.47
CA PRO A 215 -1.60 -16.83 2.38
C PRO A 215 -2.87 -16.62 1.54
N GLY A 216 -2.70 -16.59 0.22
CA GLY A 216 -3.82 -16.32 -0.70
C GLY A 216 -4.95 -17.31 -0.51
N ALA A 217 -6.12 -16.84 -0.12
CA ALA A 217 -7.34 -17.63 -0.10
C ALA A 217 -7.86 -17.90 -1.53
N GLY A 218 -8.64 -18.97 -1.68
CA GLY A 218 -9.32 -19.30 -2.92
C GLY A 218 -8.50 -20.11 -3.91
N PRO A 219 -9.03 -20.36 -5.10
CA PRO A 219 -8.43 -21.21 -6.13
C PRO A 219 -7.09 -20.68 -6.62
N ARG A 220 -6.16 -21.59 -6.92
CA ARG A 220 -4.87 -21.24 -7.53
C ARG A 220 -5.04 -20.86 -8.99
N GLY A 221 -4.20 -19.94 -9.46
CA GLY A 221 -4.17 -19.46 -10.84
C GLY A 221 -4.67 -18.03 -11.01
N TRP A 222 -4.48 -17.54 -12.21
CA TRP A 222 -4.93 -16.23 -12.68
C TRP A 222 -5.85 -16.43 -13.86
N SER A 223 -6.74 -15.49 -14.10
CA SER A 223 -7.68 -15.56 -15.22
C SER A 223 -8.53 -16.82 -15.23
N LEU A 224 -9.02 -17.19 -14.05
CA LEU A 224 -9.84 -18.38 -13.86
C LEU A 224 -11.17 -18.29 -14.63
N PRO A 225 -11.81 -19.43 -14.96
CA PRO A 225 -13.12 -19.49 -15.59
C PRO A 225 -14.20 -18.68 -14.85
N ALA A 226 -15.24 -18.28 -15.59
CA ALA A 226 -16.36 -17.49 -15.12
C ALA A 226 -17.01 -18.02 -13.85
N ASP A 227 -17.11 -19.34 -13.72
CA ASP A 227 -17.75 -20.01 -12.57
C ASP A 227 -17.09 -19.68 -11.23
N TYR A 228 -15.81 -19.30 -11.25
CA TYR A 228 -15.11 -18.83 -10.04
C TYR A 228 -15.58 -17.45 -9.58
N TYR A 229 -16.17 -16.65 -10.47
CA TYR A 229 -16.60 -15.27 -10.22
C TYR A 229 -18.14 -15.06 -10.28
N GLY A 230 -18.91 -16.17 -10.20
CA GLY A 230 -20.37 -16.10 -10.18
C GLY A 230 -21.06 -16.33 -11.53
N GLY A 231 -20.35 -16.91 -12.50
CA GLY A 231 -20.95 -17.62 -13.65
C GLY A 231 -21.34 -16.80 -14.87
N ALA A 232 -21.24 -15.46 -14.88
CA ALA A 232 -21.52 -14.67 -16.08
C ALA A 232 -20.37 -13.73 -16.40
N LEU A 233 -19.61 -14.02 -17.43
CA LEU A 233 -18.71 -13.04 -18.04
C LEU A 233 -19.51 -12.19 -19.04
N GLY A 234 -19.24 -10.89 -19.07
CA GLY A 234 -19.75 -10.00 -20.10
C GLY A 234 -19.15 -10.30 -21.48
N GLU A 235 -19.76 -9.77 -22.53
CA GLU A 235 -19.17 -9.82 -23.88
C GLU A 235 -17.76 -9.23 -23.86
N GLY A 236 -16.77 -10.01 -24.35
CA GLY A 236 -15.35 -9.58 -24.38
C GLY A 236 -14.59 -9.75 -23.05
N GLU A 237 -15.14 -10.39 -22.03
CA GLU A 237 -14.45 -10.70 -20.76
C GLU A 237 -13.75 -12.06 -20.74
N GLY A 238 -13.39 -12.61 -21.88
CA GLY A 238 -12.68 -13.89 -21.99
C GLY A 238 -11.42 -13.95 -21.12
N GLU A 239 -11.10 -15.13 -20.61
CA GLU A 239 -9.98 -15.38 -19.68
C GLU A 239 -8.64 -14.84 -20.20
N LEU A 240 -8.32 -15.06 -21.48
CA LEU A 240 -7.08 -14.59 -22.10
C LEU A 240 -7.03 -13.06 -22.22
N LEU A 241 -8.16 -12.42 -22.56
CA LEU A 241 -8.21 -10.97 -22.63
C LEU A 241 -8.02 -10.35 -21.24
N ARG A 242 -8.66 -10.91 -20.22
CA ARG A 242 -8.49 -10.46 -18.82
C ARG A 242 -7.04 -10.62 -18.34
N SER A 243 -6.40 -11.76 -18.66
CA SER A 243 -4.96 -11.97 -18.39
C SER A 243 -4.11 -10.87 -19.02
N ALA A 244 -4.37 -10.59 -20.29
CA ALA A 244 -3.62 -9.58 -21.03
C ALA A 244 -3.88 -8.17 -20.47
N GLN A 245 -5.12 -7.84 -20.10
CA GLN A 245 -5.46 -6.58 -19.43
C GLN A 245 -4.73 -6.43 -18.10
N LEU A 246 -4.74 -7.45 -17.25
CA LEU A 246 -4.06 -7.44 -15.96
C LEU A 246 -2.54 -7.28 -16.13
N ALA A 247 -1.95 -8.00 -17.07
CA ALA A 247 -0.52 -7.91 -17.38
C ALA A 247 -0.12 -6.51 -17.90
N ARG A 248 -0.96 -5.88 -18.74
CA ARG A 248 -0.71 -4.54 -19.26
C ARG A 248 -0.89 -3.45 -18.20
N LEU A 249 -1.90 -3.61 -17.33
CA LEU A 249 -2.15 -2.67 -16.24
C LEU A 249 -1.06 -2.74 -15.17
N GLY A 250 -0.62 -3.94 -14.81
CA GLY A 250 0.45 -4.19 -13.85
C GLY A 250 0.18 -3.60 -12.46
N PRO A 251 -0.98 -3.90 -11.82
CA PRO A 251 -1.30 -3.35 -10.50
C PRO A 251 -0.30 -3.78 -9.44
N ARG A 252 0.01 -2.91 -8.47
CA ARG A 252 1.02 -3.12 -7.44
C ARG A 252 0.50 -2.73 -6.07
N VAL A 253 1.16 -3.23 -5.03
CA VAL A 253 0.95 -2.76 -3.64
C VAL A 253 1.14 -1.24 -3.57
N GLY A 254 0.15 -0.56 -3.01
CA GLY A 254 0.13 0.90 -2.90
C GLY A 254 -0.51 1.64 -4.07
N ASP A 255 -0.86 0.96 -5.18
CA ASP A 255 -1.69 1.55 -6.23
C ASP A 255 -3.16 1.58 -5.83
N LEU A 256 -3.91 2.54 -6.36
CA LEU A 256 -5.36 2.55 -6.42
C LEU A 256 -5.79 2.23 -7.86
N VAL A 257 -6.48 1.11 -8.01
CA VAL A 257 -7.04 0.64 -9.29
C VAL A 257 -8.51 1.02 -9.36
N TRP A 258 -8.93 1.62 -10.45
CA TRP A 258 -10.35 1.62 -10.80
C TRP A 258 -10.63 0.50 -11.81
N ASP A 259 -11.68 -0.28 -11.56
CA ASP A 259 -12.26 -1.23 -12.51
C ASP A 259 -13.66 -0.73 -12.89
N ILE A 260 -13.75 -0.04 -14.02
CA ILE A 260 -14.99 0.60 -14.49
C ILE A 260 -15.74 -0.34 -15.44
N GLY A 261 -16.97 -0.70 -15.06
CA GLY A 261 -17.72 -1.80 -15.66
C GLY A 261 -17.17 -3.13 -15.17
N SER A 262 -17.26 -3.36 -13.86
CA SER A 262 -16.63 -4.52 -13.19
C SER A 262 -17.27 -5.87 -13.54
N GLY A 263 -18.54 -5.87 -13.98
CA GLY A 263 -19.25 -7.06 -14.48
C GLY A 263 -19.31 -8.21 -13.47
N SER A 264 -18.53 -9.25 -13.72
CA SER A 264 -18.39 -10.40 -12.82
C SER A 264 -17.54 -10.11 -11.58
N GLY A 265 -16.78 -9.01 -11.57
CA GLY A 265 -15.78 -8.69 -10.55
C GLY A 265 -14.47 -9.46 -10.70
N ALA A 266 -14.30 -10.22 -11.77
CA ALA A 266 -13.10 -11.03 -11.98
C ALA A 266 -11.84 -10.19 -12.04
N PHE A 267 -11.82 -9.14 -12.86
CA PHE A 267 -10.66 -8.25 -12.96
C PHE A 267 -10.36 -7.53 -11.65
N ALA A 268 -11.39 -6.94 -11.01
CA ALA A 268 -11.26 -6.26 -9.72
C ALA A 268 -10.65 -7.18 -8.65
N THR A 269 -11.15 -8.43 -8.57
CA THR A 269 -10.65 -9.44 -7.64
C THR A 269 -9.18 -9.78 -7.90
N GLU A 270 -8.80 -9.99 -9.16
CA GLU A 270 -7.42 -10.31 -9.52
C GLU A 270 -6.46 -9.13 -9.27
N ALA A 271 -6.88 -7.90 -9.55
CA ALA A 271 -6.11 -6.70 -9.22
C ALA A 271 -5.89 -6.57 -7.70
N ALA A 272 -6.91 -6.87 -6.90
CA ALA A 272 -6.80 -6.89 -5.43
C ALA A 272 -5.85 -7.99 -4.93
N ARG A 273 -5.85 -9.17 -5.57
CA ARG A 273 -4.88 -10.26 -5.28
C ARG A 273 -3.43 -9.86 -5.55
N CYS A 274 -3.17 -8.86 -6.40
CA CYS A 274 -1.85 -8.24 -6.56
C CYS A 274 -1.48 -7.31 -5.39
N GLY A 275 -2.36 -7.09 -4.42
CA GLY A 275 -2.15 -6.21 -3.27
C GLY A 275 -2.47 -4.74 -3.53
N ALA A 276 -3.12 -4.41 -4.63
CA ALA A 276 -3.59 -3.06 -4.92
C ALA A 276 -4.90 -2.76 -4.18
N GLY A 277 -5.11 -1.50 -3.80
CA GLY A 277 -6.44 -1.00 -3.45
C GLY A 277 -7.31 -0.94 -4.70
N VAL A 278 -8.55 -1.46 -4.65
CA VAL A 278 -9.42 -1.52 -5.82
C VAL A 278 -10.78 -0.88 -5.52
N ILE A 279 -11.23 -0.05 -6.45
CA ILE A 279 -12.61 0.44 -6.52
C ILE A 279 -13.23 -0.13 -7.80
N ALA A 280 -14.20 -1.02 -7.63
CA ALA A 280 -14.97 -1.61 -8.71
C ALA A 280 -16.28 -0.84 -8.88
N VAL A 281 -16.53 -0.35 -10.09
CA VAL A 281 -17.73 0.45 -10.41
C VAL A 281 -18.58 -0.29 -11.42
N ASP A 282 -19.84 -0.42 -11.16
CA ASP A 282 -20.81 -0.90 -12.15
C ASP A 282 -22.18 -0.21 -12.00
N ARG A 283 -22.87 -0.06 -13.12
CA ARG A 283 -24.25 0.47 -13.18
C ARG A 283 -25.31 -0.58 -12.83
N ASP A 284 -24.95 -1.88 -12.95
CA ASP A 284 -25.84 -3.00 -12.62
C ASP A 284 -25.67 -3.42 -11.17
N PRO A 285 -26.70 -3.29 -10.31
CA PRO A 285 -26.63 -3.76 -8.93
C PRO A 285 -26.30 -5.25 -8.82
N GLY A 286 -26.72 -6.06 -9.82
CA GLY A 286 -26.39 -7.48 -9.88
C GLY A 286 -24.88 -7.72 -10.08
N ALA A 287 -24.24 -6.93 -10.94
CA ALA A 287 -22.77 -6.93 -11.12
C ALA A 287 -22.04 -6.54 -9.82
N CYS A 288 -22.53 -5.51 -9.13
CA CYS A 288 -22.00 -5.12 -7.83
C CYS A 288 -22.09 -6.27 -6.80
N GLY A 289 -23.22 -6.99 -6.79
CA GLY A 289 -23.42 -8.17 -5.95
C GLY A 289 -22.43 -9.30 -6.29
N ARG A 290 -22.25 -9.61 -7.57
CA ARG A 290 -21.29 -10.63 -8.04
C ARG A 290 -19.86 -10.26 -7.65
N THR A 291 -19.45 -9.00 -7.88
CA THR A 291 -18.14 -8.50 -7.50
C THR A 291 -17.87 -8.65 -5.99
N THR A 292 -18.87 -8.34 -5.16
CA THR A 292 -18.77 -8.51 -3.70
C THR A 292 -18.60 -9.98 -3.30
N LEU A 293 -19.33 -10.89 -3.94
CA LEU A 293 -19.23 -12.33 -3.69
C LEU A 293 -17.88 -12.88 -4.14
N ALA A 294 -17.39 -12.46 -5.31
CA ALA A 294 -16.07 -12.82 -5.80
C ALA A 294 -14.97 -12.38 -4.83
N ALA A 295 -15.00 -11.14 -4.37
CA ALA A 295 -14.04 -10.62 -3.40
C ALA A 295 -14.00 -11.46 -2.11
N ARG A 296 -15.16 -11.84 -1.57
CA ARG A 296 -15.27 -12.70 -0.39
C ARG A 296 -14.69 -14.09 -0.63
N ARG A 297 -14.99 -14.69 -1.79
CA ARG A 297 -14.50 -16.03 -2.17
C ARG A 297 -12.98 -16.10 -2.24
N PHE A 298 -12.34 -15.02 -2.71
CA PHE A 298 -10.88 -14.92 -2.82
C PHE A 298 -10.21 -14.27 -1.61
N GLY A 299 -10.96 -13.94 -0.55
CA GLY A 299 -10.43 -13.32 0.67
C GLY A 299 -9.78 -11.94 0.45
N VAL A 300 -10.18 -11.21 -0.61
CA VAL A 300 -9.60 -9.90 -0.91
C VAL A 300 -10.50 -8.76 -0.45
N GLN A 301 -9.88 -7.61 -0.16
CA GLN A 301 -10.56 -6.37 0.16
C GLN A 301 -10.66 -5.49 -1.09
N LEU A 302 -11.87 -5.05 -1.42
CA LEU A 302 -12.11 -4.05 -2.45
C LEU A 302 -13.38 -3.26 -2.14
N GLN A 303 -13.50 -2.09 -2.71
CA GLN A 303 -14.69 -1.24 -2.59
C GLN A 303 -15.54 -1.43 -3.84
N VAL A 304 -16.83 -1.72 -3.65
CA VAL A 304 -17.81 -1.80 -4.75
C VAL A 304 -18.67 -0.56 -4.73
N VAL A 305 -18.78 0.12 -5.86
CA VAL A 305 -19.55 1.35 -6.04
C VAL A 305 -20.59 1.12 -7.13
N HIS A 306 -21.87 1.19 -6.74
CA HIS A 306 -22.98 1.20 -7.69
C HIS A 306 -23.13 2.61 -8.27
N GLY A 307 -22.99 2.75 -9.58
CA GLY A 307 -23.12 4.05 -10.24
C GLY A 307 -22.82 4.02 -11.74
N ILE A 308 -23.19 5.09 -12.40
CA ILE A 308 -23.06 5.22 -13.85
C ILE A 308 -21.83 6.10 -14.16
N ALA A 309 -20.81 5.50 -14.80
CA ALA A 309 -19.70 6.26 -15.37
C ALA A 309 -20.16 7.02 -16.64
N PRO A 310 -19.68 8.26 -16.88
CA PRO A 310 -18.61 8.92 -16.15
C PRO A 310 -19.03 9.67 -14.87
N HIS A 311 -20.30 9.92 -14.61
CA HIS A 311 -20.78 10.80 -13.53
C HIS A 311 -20.26 10.38 -12.14
N ILE A 312 -20.25 9.08 -11.84
CA ILE A 312 -19.80 8.61 -10.53
C ILE A 312 -18.31 8.85 -10.28
N LEU A 313 -17.51 9.01 -11.34
CA LEU A 313 -16.06 9.15 -11.24
C LEU A 313 -15.63 10.42 -10.51
N GLU A 314 -16.48 11.45 -10.48
CA GLU A 314 -16.21 12.73 -9.80
C GLU A 314 -16.10 12.57 -8.28
N ASN A 315 -16.78 11.57 -7.74
CA ASN A 315 -16.83 11.29 -6.30
C ASN A 315 -15.79 10.26 -5.83
N LEU A 316 -14.93 9.78 -6.72
CA LEU A 316 -13.93 8.76 -6.39
C LEU A 316 -12.55 9.41 -6.16
N PRO A 317 -11.75 8.85 -5.24
CA PRO A 317 -10.36 9.28 -5.09
C PRO A 317 -9.56 8.97 -6.37
N GLU A 318 -8.60 9.84 -6.71
CA GLU A 318 -7.80 9.75 -7.93
C GLU A 318 -7.11 8.39 -8.09
N PRO A 319 -7.25 7.71 -9.24
CA PRO A 319 -6.63 6.39 -9.47
C PRO A 319 -5.16 6.50 -9.86
N ASP A 320 -4.40 5.44 -9.63
CA ASP A 320 -3.05 5.28 -10.17
C ASP A 320 -3.09 4.61 -11.54
N VAL A 321 -3.95 3.61 -11.69
CA VAL A 321 -4.17 2.87 -12.94
C VAL A 321 -5.65 2.50 -13.08
N VAL A 322 -6.14 2.40 -14.31
CA VAL A 322 -7.57 2.16 -14.57
C VAL A 322 -7.78 1.09 -15.64
N ARG A 323 -8.68 0.15 -15.37
CA ARG A 323 -9.27 -0.69 -16.40
C ARG A 323 -10.68 -0.18 -16.72
N VAL A 324 -10.98 -0.01 -17.99
CA VAL A 324 -12.31 0.30 -18.49
C VAL A 324 -12.86 -0.90 -19.24
N GLY A 325 -13.82 -1.59 -18.63
CA GLY A 325 -14.49 -2.79 -19.20
C GLY A 325 -15.74 -2.47 -19.99
N GLY A 326 -16.28 -1.25 -19.89
CA GLY A 326 -17.49 -0.86 -20.58
C GLY A 326 -17.69 0.66 -20.62
N GLY A 327 -18.74 1.12 -21.32
CA GLY A 327 -19.06 2.57 -21.43
C GLY A 327 -18.44 3.28 -22.63
N GLY A 328 -17.55 2.61 -23.37
CA GLY A 328 -17.00 3.14 -24.63
C GLY A 328 -16.10 4.37 -24.47
N ALA A 329 -15.88 5.08 -25.58
CA ALA A 329 -14.95 6.22 -25.65
C ALA A 329 -15.25 7.32 -24.62
N ALA A 330 -16.52 7.64 -24.35
CA ALA A 330 -16.87 8.69 -23.41
C ALA A 330 -16.38 8.41 -21.98
N VAL A 331 -16.42 7.15 -21.54
CA VAL A 331 -15.90 6.76 -20.22
C VAL A 331 -14.39 6.76 -20.23
N VAL A 332 -13.76 6.31 -21.32
CA VAL A 332 -12.29 6.32 -21.47
C VAL A 332 -11.76 7.76 -21.43
N SER A 333 -12.41 8.69 -22.13
CA SER A 333 -12.06 10.12 -22.10
C SER A 333 -12.14 10.71 -20.70
N ALA A 334 -13.25 10.49 -20.00
CA ALA A 334 -13.43 10.96 -18.62
C ALA A 334 -12.41 10.36 -17.64
N VAL A 335 -12.00 9.12 -17.87
CA VAL A 335 -10.90 8.49 -17.11
C VAL A 335 -9.55 9.13 -17.47
N ALA A 336 -9.31 9.42 -18.76
CA ALA A 336 -8.06 10.05 -19.24
C ALA A 336 -7.87 11.46 -18.65
N ASP A 337 -8.95 12.22 -18.44
CA ASP A 337 -8.95 13.51 -17.75
C ASP A 337 -8.40 13.41 -16.31
N ARG A 338 -8.59 12.29 -15.62
CA ARG A 338 -8.02 12.00 -14.29
C ARG A 338 -6.52 11.70 -14.33
N ARG A 339 -5.96 11.54 -15.54
CA ARG A 339 -4.53 11.31 -15.78
C ARG A 339 -3.92 10.15 -14.98
N PRO A 340 -4.57 8.97 -14.89
CA PRO A 340 -3.90 7.79 -14.32
C PRO A 340 -2.68 7.44 -15.16
N ARG A 341 -1.68 6.82 -14.54
CA ARG A 341 -0.44 6.44 -15.23
C ARG A 341 -0.65 5.46 -16.37
N CYS A 342 -1.63 4.56 -16.22
CA CYS A 342 -1.97 3.56 -17.22
C CYS A 342 -3.48 3.37 -17.31
N ILE A 343 -3.99 3.31 -18.53
CA ILE A 343 -5.38 2.95 -18.84
C ILE A 343 -5.35 1.72 -19.71
N VAL A 344 -6.13 0.70 -19.34
CA VAL A 344 -6.33 -0.50 -20.16
C VAL A 344 -7.81 -0.65 -20.46
N THR A 345 -8.14 -0.90 -21.72
CA THR A 345 -9.51 -1.14 -22.17
C THR A 345 -9.52 -2.10 -23.35
N HIS A 346 -10.71 -2.45 -23.81
CA HIS A 346 -10.86 -3.25 -25.02
C HIS A 346 -12.01 -2.71 -25.90
N ALA A 347 -11.98 -3.12 -27.15
CA ALA A 347 -13.06 -2.87 -28.10
C ALA A 347 -13.32 -4.14 -28.93
N LEU A 348 -14.58 -4.39 -29.27
CA LEU A 348 -14.97 -5.55 -30.08
C LEU A 348 -14.87 -5.30 -31.60
N THR A 349 -14.77 -4.03 -31.99
CA THR A 349 -14.67 -3.65 -33.40
C THR A 349 -13.51 -2.71 -33.64
N ARG A 350 -12.89 -2.79 -34.82
CA ARG A 350 -11.79 -1.92 -35.22
C ARG A 350 -12.15 -0.42 -35.17
N PRO A 351 -13.33 0.04 -35.67
CA PRO A 351 -13.69 1.45 -35.59
C PRO A 351 -13.82 1.97 -34.17
N ALA A 352 -14.26 1.12 -33.21
CA ALA A 352 -14.32 1.48 -31.80
C ALA A 352 -12.90 1.57 -31.20
N ALA A 353 -12.00 0.63 -31.54
CA ALA A 353 -10.61 0.67 -31.12
C ALA A 353 -9.87 1.91 -31.63
N GLU A 354 -10.05 2.24 -32.91
CA GLU A 354 -9.43 3.44 -33.50
C GLU A 354 -9.91 4.74 -32.85
N ARG A 355 -11.16 4.81 -32.46
CA ARG A 355 -11.74 5.96 -31.76
C ARG A 355 -11.12 6.14 -30.39
N VAL A 356 -11.12 5.06 -29.60
CA VAL A 356 -10.52 5.06 -28.26
C VAL A 356 -9.02 5.34 -28.32
N GLY A 357 -8.30 4.76 -29.28
CA GLY A 357 -6.87 4.98 -29.46
C GLY A 357 -6.54 6.46 -29.77
N ARG A 358 -7.30 7.11 -30.65
CA ARG A 358 -7.15 8.54 -30.94
C ARG A 358 -7.43 9.40 -29.71
N ASP A 359 -8.51 9.12 -29.01
CA ASP A 359 -8.90 9.85 -27.81
C ASP A 359 -7.82 9.79 -26.73
N LEU A 360 -7.27 8.60 -26.45
CA LEU A 360 -6.15 8.44 -25.53
C LEU A 360 -4.88 9.20 -25.99
N THR A 361 -4.59 9.19 -27.29
CA THR A 361 -3.45 9.92 -27.85
C THR A 361 -3.61 11.43 -27.69
N GLU A 362 -4.81 11.96 -27.93
CA GLU A 362 -5.15 13.37 -27.72
C GLU A 362 -4.99 13.80 -26.25
N HIS A 363 -5.23 12.89 -25.30
CA HIS A 363 -4.95 13.11 -23.86
C HIS A 363 -3.48 12.93 -23.47
N GLY A 364 -2.59 12.65 -24.45
CA GLY A 364 -1.15 12.58 -24.26
C GLY A 364 -0.63 11.21 -23.76
N TYR A 365 -1.39 10.15 -23.97
CA TYR A 365 -0.94 8.78 -23.69
C TYR A 365 -0.16 8.21 -24.89
N ASP A 366 0.89 7.44 -24.58
CA ASP A 366 1.48 6.51 -25.54
C ASP A 366 0.59 5.28 -25.63
N VAL A 367 0.00 5.04 -26.82
CA VAL A 367 -1.06 4.06 -27.02
C VAL A 367 -0.57 2.84 -27.78
N ARG A 368 -0.80 1.67 -27.22
CA ARG A 368 -0.60 0.39 -27.87
C ARG A 368 -1.94 -0.30 -28.08
N CYS A 369 -2.18 -0.80 -29.30
CA CYS A 369 -3.37 -1.59 -29.64
C CYS A 369 -2.93 -2.95 -30.18
N GLU A 370 -3.50 -4.01 -29.63
CA GLU A 370 -3.21 -5.40 -30.02
C GLU A 370 -4.52 -6.11 -30.36
N PHE A 371 -4.52 -6.90 -31.43
CA PHE A 371 -5.62 -7.78 -31.76
C PHE A 371 -5.43 -9.12 -31.04
N VAL A 372 -6.35 -9.44 -30.13
CA VAL A 372 -6.34 -10.67 -29.33
C VAL A 372 -7.42 -11.61 -29.85
N GLN A 373 -7.04 -12.81 -30.21
CA GLN A 373 -7.95 -13.88 -30.60
C GLN A 373 -7.73 -15.09 -29.71
N SER A 374 -8.82 -15.65 -29.19
CA SER A 374 -8.84 -16.89 -28.43
C SER A 374 -9.76 -17.89 -29.09
N VAL A 375 -9.31 -19.15 -29.17
CA VAL A 375 -10.11 -20.25 -29.62
C VAL A 375 -10.02 -21.38 -28.58
N GLU A 376 -11.14 -21.73 -27.98
CA GLU A 376 -11.23 -22.88 -27.08
C GLU A 376 -11.60 -24.12 -27.89
N LEU A 377 -10.88 -25.20 -27.67
CA LEU A 377 -11.10 -26.47 -28.34
C LEU A 377 -11.70 -27.50 -27.37
N ASP A 378 -12.69 -28.25 -27.83
CA ASP A 378 -13.06 -29.50 -27.18
C ASP A 378 -11.93 -30.52 -27.36
N THR A 379 -11.25 -30.88 -26.28
CA THR A 379 -10.09 -31.77 -26.33
C THR A 379 -10.43 -33.24 -26.64
N ARG A 380 -11.70 -33.62 -26.62
CA ARG A 380 -12.14 -34.98 -27.03
C ARG A 380 -12.30 -35.08 -28.53
N ALA A 381 -12.91 -34.08 -29.16
CA ALA A 381 -13.18 -34.03 -30.58
C ALA A 381 -12.18 -33.16 -31.37
N TRP A 382 -11.38 -32.33 -30.70
CA TRP A 382 -10.48 -31.34 -31.30
C TRP A 382 -11.23 -30.35 -32.20
N THR A 383 -12.47 -30.07 -31.86
CA THR A 383 -13.31 -29.10 -32.57
C THR A 383 -13.37 -27.80 -31.80
N GLU A 384 -13.60 -26.71 -32.53
CA GLU A 384 -13.79 -25.38 -31.93
C GLU A 384 -15.05 -25.36 -31.08
N ARG A 385 -14.91 -24.96 -29.80
CA ARG A 385 -16.00 -24.81 -28.86
C ARG A 385 -16.43 -23.37 -28.78
N GLU A 386 -15.47 -22.46 -28.68
CA GLU A 386 -15.72 -21.01 -28.53
C GLU A 386 -14.60 -20.25 -29.23
N ARG A 387 -14.97 -19.11 -29.82
CA ARG A 387 -14.03 -18.15 -30.39
C ARG A 387 -14.36 -16.76 -29.89
N SER A 388 -13.37 -16.07 -29.35
CA SER A 388 -13.48 -14.66 -28.99
C SER A 388 -12.42 -13.83 -29.69
N VAL A 389 -12.77 -12.60 -30.05
CA VAL A 389 -11.84 -11.63 -30.63
C VAL A 389 -12.05 -10.26 -29.99
N ALA A 390 -10.96 -9.58 -29.69
CA ALA A 390 -11.01 -8.24 -29.13
C ALA A 390 -9.78 -7.42 -29.55
N PHE A 391 -9.92 -6.11 -29.58
CA PHE A 391 -8.81 -5.16 -29.67
C PHE A 391 -8.46 -4.72 -28.25
N LEU A 392 -7.31 -5.11 -27.74
CA LEU A 392 -6.77 -4.67 -26.46
C LEU A 392 -6.02 -3.37 -26.65
N LEU A 393 -6.44 -2.32 -25.93
CA LEU A 393 -5.77 -1.03 -25.92
C LEU A 393 -5.15 -0.79 -24.55
N SER A 394 -3.91 -0.29 -24.55
CA SER A 394 -3.25 0.22 -23.35
C SER A 394 -2.64 1.59 -23.64
N GLY A 395 -2.98 2.58 -22.84
CA GLY A 395 -2.39 3.91 -22.86
C GLY A 395 -1.53 4.13 -21.62
N THR A 396 -0.30 4.58 -21.80
CA THR A 396 0.63 4.88 -20.70
C THR A 396 1.08 6.32 -20.78
N LEU A 397 1.00 7.06 -19.68
CA LEU A 397 1.58 8.40 -19.62
C LEU A 397 3.11 8.29 -19.61
N PRO A 398 3.81 9.08 -20.45
CA PRO A 398 5.26 9.13 -20.42
C PRO A 398 5.75 9.58 -19.03
N ASP A 399 6.82 8.96 -18.54
CA ASP A 399 7.44 9.36 -17.28
C ASP A 399 7.88 10.83 -17.34
N ARG A 400 7.48 11.63 -16.35
CA ARG A 400 7.87 13.06 -16.25
C ARG A 400 9.34 13.27 -15.83
N SER A 401 10.15 12.22 -15.86
CA SER A 401 11.55 12.25 -15.49
C SER A 401 12.45 11.96 -16.70
N GLN A 402 12.62 12.96 -17.56
CA GLN A 402 13.87 13.21 -18.30
C GLN A 402 14.15 14.70 -18.34
#